data_f66437232fbb68fbad73bc5afb7b4546
#
_entry.id   f66437232fbb68fbad73bc5afb7b4546
#
_cell.length_a   1.000
_cell.length_b   1.000
_cell.length_c   1.000
_cell.angle_alpha   90.00
_cell.angle_beta   90.00
_cell.angle_gamma   90.00
#
_symmetry.space_group_name_H-M   'P 1'
#
loop_
_entity.id
_entity.type
_entity.pdbx_description
1 polymer ?
#
loop_
_entity_poly.entity_id
_entity_poly.type
_entity_poly.pdbx_seq_one_letter_code
_entity_poly.pdbx_strand_id
1 'polypeptide(L)'
;MQSGVIARGTTAEARVNLGLRSTQPGRTTIRSRRIAFLRRPVLSGPIRASEDDRGDSEPAESAPAEPEKPVAELSSPVDSPLSPSEIRSLRDSVFGLDTFFVQTVENYGESGVLFKGNIRSGAEPSAVQQKLQSKLKAQLPDYSLFLMVDREDKPTVVVIRDAAAQVGSSDVAELSLAVVLGLATVVTTANVFDAEIFNAALLVVNFNPDKIAAAVPGTLAFLSAMVAHELGHRFGAKKHGVQLSPPILLPAGLGLLGSFGTITRMKSIVPNRRTLSEVIAPGPTAGLSVAFALTLIGLLLTKANAGGSIELDTASFQESFLVGGLASAVLGGEVFTAESVACNPLFIAGWSALIVNAINLIPAGELDGGKLSLATFGRPGSQFVSVLSFIALGVGSFVNGLALFWLLLVLTIQRGPGIPCAEEVSKLDGKDVVRNVLLLLVPAFVLLPFPGAAPTPLDQMDFSPF
;
A
#
# COMPACT_ATOMS: atom_id res chain seq x y z
N MET A 1 34.76 52.57 39.23
CA MET A 1 34.76 52.69 40.69
C MET A 1 33.65 51.78 41.24
N GLN A 2 34.05 50.84 42.03
CA GLN A 2 33.41 50.09 43.13
C GLN A 2 32.18 49.27 42.73
N SER A 3 32.26 47.97 42.76
CA SER A 3 32.24 47.02 43.90
C SER A 3 30.77 46.64 44.13
N GLY A 4 30.26 45.45 43.88
CA GLY A 4 30.62 44.17 44.44
C GLY A 4 29.60 43.85 45.56
N VAL A 5 28.84 42.79 45.44
CA VAL A 5 28.51 41.94 46.61
C VAL A 5 27.88 40.63 46.08
N ILE A 6 28.53 39.55 46.44
CA ILE A 6 28.09 38.17 46.38
C ILE A 6 27.15 37.87 47.54
N ALA A 7 26.04 37.19 47.32
CA ALA A 7 25.32 36.48 48.40
C ALA A 7 25.00 35.07 47.94
N ARG A 8 25.64 34.08 48.55
CA ARG A 8 25.31 32.66 48.58
C ARG A 8 24.11 32.43 49.53
N GLY A 9 23.18 31.58 49.20
CA GLY A 9 22.15 31.10 50.07
C GLY A 9 21.63 29.75 49.61
N THR A 10 22.29 28.73 50.06
CA THR A 10 21.88 27.46 50.71
C THR A 10 20.52 26.84 50.34
N THR A 11 20.65 25.66 49.83
CA THR A 11 19.72 24.54 49.64
C THR A 11 18.88 24.21 50.87
N ALA A 12 17.60 23.94 50.68
CA ALA A 12 16.78 23.15 51.59
C ALA A 12 16.04 22.07 50.79
N GLU A 13 16.51 20.84 50.91
CA GLU A 13 15.81 19.63 50.48
C GLU A 13 14.59 19.38 51.42
N ALA A 14 13.40 19.34 50.86
CA ALA A 14 12.22 18.80 51.52
C ALA A 14 11.94 17.39 50.98
N ARG A 15 12.35 16.37 51.72
CA ARG A 15 11.94 14.98 51.48
C ARG A 15 10.48 14.82 51.98
N VAL A 16 9.58 14.52 51.04
CA VAL A 16 8.24 14.02 51.39
C VAL A 16 8.27 12.50 51.30
N ASN A 17 8.18 11.85 52.45
CA ASN A 17 7.99 10.41 52.57
C ASN A 17 6.51 10.08 52.31
N LEU A 18 6.21 9.44 51.22
CA LEU A 18 4.90 8.78 50.98
C LEU A 18 5.09 7.28 51.12
N GLY A 19 4.60 6.74 52.24
CA GLY A 19 4.53 5.30 52.49
C GLY A 19 3.59 4.59 51.51
N LEU A 20 4.15 3.72 50.68
CA LEU A 20 3.39 2.80 49.85
C LEU A 20 3.30 1.44 50.55
N ARG A 21 2.08 1.08 50.98
CA ARG A 21 1.71 -0.29 51.36
C ARG A 21 1.78 -1.20 50.16
N SER A 22 2.58 -2.26 50.27
CA SER A 22 2.63 -3.36 49.32
C SER A 22 1.35 -4.20 49.41
N THR A 23 0.57 -4.23 48.34
CA THR A 23 -0.39 -5.30 48.09
C THR A 23 0.08 -6.08 46.87
N GLN A 24 0.34 -7.38 47.04
CA GLN A 24 0.73 -8.31 45.97
C GLN A 24 -0.42 -8.45 44.97
N PRO A 25 -0.16 -8.38 43.65
CA PRO A 25 -1.14 -8.81 42.65
C PRO A 25 -1.00 -10.29 42.34
N GLY A 26 -2.16 -10.95 42.31
CA GLY A 26 -2.31 -12.35 41.96
C GLY A 26 -1.78 -12.65 40.56
N ARG A 27 -1.14 -13.78 40.42
CA ARG A 27 -0.67 -14.38 39.18
C ARG A 27 -1.87 -14.73 38.29
N THR A 28 -2.12 -13.90 37.27
CA THR A 28 -2.93 -14.30 36.11
C THR A 28 -1.97 -14.83 35.04
N THR A 29 -1.99 -16.13 34.83
CA THR A 29 -1.24 -16.80 33.76
C THR A 29 -1.85 -16.43 32.41
N ILE A 30 -1.24 -15.49 31.72
CA ILE A 30 -1.52 -15.25 30.28
C ILE A 30 -0.79 -16.33 29.50
N ARG A 31 -1.56 -17.26 28.97
CA ARG A 31 -1.09 -18.25 27.98
C ARG A 31 -0.69 -17.52 26.70
N SER A 32 0.59 -17.25 26.53
CA SER A 32 1.15 -16.79 25.26
C SER A 32 1.04 -17.90 24.21
N ARG A 33 0.12 -17.76 23.28
CA ARG A 33 0.15 -18.54 22.03
C ARG A 33 1.37 -18.07 21.23
N ARG A 34 2.39 -18.91 21.22
CA ARG A 34 3.52 -18.78 20.29
C ARG A 34 2.98 -18.94 18.87
N ILE A 35 3.03 -17.89 18.09
CA ILE A 35 2.86 -17.94 16.64
C ILE A 35 4.12 -18.60 16.09
N ALA A 36 3.99 -19.82 15.60
CA ALA A 36 5.07 -20.55 14.98
C ALA A 36 5.35 -19.94 13.59
N PHE A 37 6.50 -19.31 13.46
CA PHE A 37 7.07 -18.94 12.16
C PHE A 37 7.44 -20.22 11.40
N LEU A 38 6.73 -20.53 10.34
CA LEU A 38 7.09 -21.57 9.38
C LEU A 38 8.35 -21.16 8.63
N ARG A 39 9.50 -21.70 9.04
CA ARG A 39 10.72 -21.73 8.25
C ARG A 39 10.50 -22.68 7.06
N ARG A 40 10.67 -22.16 5.84
CA ARG A 40 10.80 -22.98 4.63
C ARG A 40 12.07 -23.81 4.73
N PRO A 41 12.06 -25.14 4.43
CA PRO A 41 13.28 -25.91 4.28
C PRO A 41 13.97 -25.53 2.97
N VAL A 42 15.20 -25.06 3.08
CA VAL A 42 16.14 -24.94 1.96
C VAL A 42 16.69 -26.35 1.72
N LEU A 43 16.32 -26.94 0.61
CA LEU A 43 16.92 -28.19 0.12
C LEU A 43 18.28 -27.84 -0.51
N SER A 44 19.34 -28.02 0.27
CA SER A 44 20.70 -28.12 -0.22
C SER A 44 21.05 -29.62 -0.35
N GLY A 45 20.98 -30.13 -1.57
CA GLY A 45 21.56 -31.42 -1.93
C GLY A 45 22.93 -31.20 -2.57
N PRO A 46 23.95 -32.03 -2.26
CA PRO A 46 25.28 -31.86 -2.80
C PRO A 46 25.35 -32.33 -4.24
N ILE A 47 25.96 -31.52 -5.10
CA ILE A 47 26.38 -31.88 -6.45
C ILE A 47 27.53 -32.89 -6.32
N ARG A 48 27.31 -34.12 -6.75
CA ARG A 48 28.36 -35.10 -6.96
C ARG A 48 28.65 -35.19 -8.46
N ALA A 49 29.81 -34.74 -8.84
CA ALA A 49 30.41 -35.05 -10.13
C ALA A 49 30.87 -36.51 -10.12
N SER A 50 30.57 -37.24 -11.18
CA SER A 50 31.25 -38.51 -11.51
C SER A 50 31.54 -38.51 -13.00
N GLU A 51 32.82 -38.68 -13.28
CA GLU A 51 33.46 -38.84 -14.58
C GLU A 51 33.05 -40.15 -15.26
N ASP A 52 33.09 -40.07 -16.58
CA ASP A 52 33.36 -41.08 -17.61
C ASP A 52 33.25 -42.56 -17.30
N ASP A 53 32.43 -43.28 -18.05
CA ASP A 53 32.92 -44.47 -18.75
C ASP A 53 32.17 -44.69 -20.08
N ARG A 54 32.95 -45.00 -21.14
CA ARG A 54 32.53 -45.36 -22.48
C ARG A 54 32.28 -46.88 -22.54
N GLY A 55 31.21 -47.31 -23.17
CA GLY A 55 30.99 -48.73 -23.42
C GLY A 55 29.87 -48.96 -24.44
N ASP A 56 30.26 -49.44 -25.57
CA ASP A 56 29.62 -49.91 -26.79
C ASP A 56 28.22 -50.54 -26.75
N SER A 57 27.42 -50.12 -27.72
CA SER A 57 26.50 -50.83 -28.60
C SER A 57 25.94 -52.21 -28.28
N GLU A 58 24.60 -52.37 -28.31
CA GLU A 58 23.88 -53.25 -29.23
C GLU A 58 22.35 -53.06 -29.11
N PRO A 59 21.56 -53.32 -30.18
CA PRO A 59 20.15 -52.96 -30.25
C PRO A 59 19.29 -54.10 -29.69
N ALA A 60 18.42 -53.80 -28.72
CA ALA A 60 17.43 -54.70 -28.21
C ALA A 60 16.01 -54.37 -28.70
N GLU A 61 15.52 -55.26 -29.48
CA GLU A 61 14.21 -55.87 -29.64
C GLU A 61 13.01 -55.19 -28.97
N SER A 62 12.01 -54.89 -29.78
CA SER A 62 10.70 -54.37 -29.44
C SER A 62 9.95 -55.21 -28.43
N ALA A 63 9.72 -54.70 -27.22
CA ALA A 63 8.79 -55.27 -26.24
C ALA A 63 7.37 -54.71 -26.47
N PRO A 64 6.32 -55.49 -26.19
CA PRO A 64 4.93 -55.13 -26.47
C PRO A 64 4.42 -54.06 -25.54
N ALA A 65 3.49 -53.22 -26.05
CA ALA A 65 2.83 -52.13 -25.33
C ALA A 65 2.22 -52.58 -24.01
N GLU A 66 2.69 -52.02 -22.91
CA GLU A 66 2.01 -52.10 -21.60
C GLU A 66 0.63 -51.39 -21.68
N PRO A 67 -0.39 -51.96 -21.01
CA PRO A 67 -1.71 -51.33 -20.95
C PRO A 67 -1.62 -50.00 -20.21
N GLU A 68 -2.27 -48.96 -20.76
CA GLU A 68 -2.42 -47.65 -20.16
C GLU A 68 -2.79 -47.74 -18.67
N LYS A 69 -1.91 -47.23 -17.80
CA LYS A 69 -2.18 -47.12 -16.37
C LYS A 69 -3.42 -46.25 -16.18
N PRO A 70 -4.34 -46.65 -15.30
CA PRO A 70 -5.52 -45.84 -14.99
C PRO A 70 -5.07 -44.47 -14.51
N VAL A 71 -5.78 -43.44 -15.01
CA VAL A 71 -5.63 -42.04 -14.62
C VAL A 71 -5.45 -41.96 -13.10
N ALA A 72 -4.30 -41.41 -12.66
CA ALA A 72 -3.96 -41.31 -11.26
C ALA A 72 -5.15 -40.74 -10.47
N GLU A 73 -5.62 -41.52 -9.47
CA GLU A 73 -6.62 -41.02 -8.53
C GLU A 73 -6.10 -39.72 -7.96
N LEU A 74 -6.87 -38.61 -8.17
CA LEU A 74 -6.59 -37.33 -7.56
C LEU A 74 -6.59 -37.51 -6.04
N SER A 75 -5.40 -37.65 -5.44
CA SER A 75 -5.24 -37.72 -3.99
C SER A 75 -5.80 -36.40 -3.40
N SER A 76 -6.82 -36.56 -2.53
CA SER A 76 -7.33 -35.43 -1.77
C SER A 76 -6.23 -34.85 -0.86
N PRO A 77 -6.09 -33.52 -0.74
CA PRO A 77 -5.10 -32.92 0.15
C PRO A 77 -5.34 -33.33 1.60
N VAL A 78 -4.30 -33.69 2.32
CA VAL A 78 -4.38 -34.31 3.66
C VAL A 78 -4.93 -33.38 4.75
N ASP A 79 -4.89 -32.05 4.57
CA ASP A 79 -5.40 -31.04 5.54
C ASP A 79 -6.26 -30.00 4.82
N SER A 80 -7.29 -30.44 4.11
CA SER A 80 -8.21 -29.58 3.39
C SER A 80 -9.34 -29.05 4.29
N PRO A 81 -9.75 -27.77 4.20
CA PRO A 81 -10.92 -27.23 4.88
C PRO A 81 -12.24 -27.84 4.34
N LEU A 82 -12.19 -28.45 3.17
CA LEU A 82 -13.29 -29.22 2.57
C LEU A 82 -12.99 -30.72 2.69
N SER A 83 -13.98 -31.49 3.05
CA SER A 83 -13.87 -32.95 3.09
C SER A 83 -13.64 -33.53 1.69
N PRO A 84 -13.01 -34.72 1.57
CA PRO A 84 -12.85 -35.38 0.28
C PRO A 84 -14.16 -35.63 -0.47
N SER A 85 -15.27 -35.82 0.24
CA SER A 85 -16.61 -35.97 -0.34
C SER A 85 -17.12 -34.66 -0.93
N GLU A 86 -16.90 -33.54 -0.24
CA GLU A 86 -17.28 -32.20 -0.75
C GLU A 86 -16.46 -31.81 -1.97
N ILE A 87 -15.15 -32.10 -1.98
CA ILE A 87 -14.28 -31.86 -3.14
C ILE A 87 -14.75 -32.65 -4.36
N ARG A 88 -15.14 -33.93 -4.18
CA ARG A 88 -15.71 -34.74 -5.28
C ARG A 88 -17.04 -34.18 -5.75
N SER A 89 -17.94 -33.82 -4.82
CA SER A 89 -19.23 -33.19 -5.16
C SER A 89 -19.04 -31.91 -5.96
N LEU A 90 -18.10 -31.01 -5.55
CA LEU A 90 -17.78 -29.80 -6.29
C LEU A 90 -17.28 -30.11 -7.70
N ARG A 91 -16.37 -31.09 -7.82
CA ARG A 91 -15.82 -31.50 -9.11
C ARG A 91 -16.91 -31.98 -10.08
N ASP A 92 -17.87 -32.76 -9.59
CA ASP A 92 -18.86 -33.40 -10.44
C ASP A 92 -20.05 -32.51 -10.77
N SER A 93 -20.37 -31.53 -9.92
CA SER A 93 -21.61 -30.74 -10.04
C SER A 93 -21.36 -29.25 -10.35
N VAL A 94 -20.31 -28.65 -9.81
CA VAL A 94 -19.98 -27.24 -10.04
C VAL A 94 -19.15 -27.07 -11.30
N PHE A 95 -18.09 -27.89 -11.43
CA PHE A 95 -17.21 -27.85 -12.59
C PHE A 95 -17.72 -28.72 -13.74
N GLY A 96 -17.28 -28.43 -14.96
CA GLY A 96 -17.68 -29.18 -16.14
C GLY A 96 -16.99 -28.71 -17.41
N LEU A 97 -17.07 -29.52 -18.47
CA LEU A 97 -16.49 -29.21 -19.77
C LEU A 97 -17.10 -27.95 -20.41
N ASP A 98 -18.26 -27.52 -19.95
CA ASP A 98 -18.97 -26.33 -20.42
C ASP A 98 -18.47 -25.03 -19.74
N THR A 99 -17.71 -25.14 -18.66
CA THR A 99 -17.22 -23.99 -17.86
C THR A 99 -15.71 -24.08 -17.61
N PHE A 100 -15.33 -24.94 -16.68
CA PHE A 100 -13.94 -25.09 -16.23
C PHE A 100 -13.64 -26.58 -16.03
N PHE A 101 -12.62 -27.09 -16.72
CA PHE A 101 -12.19 -28.47 -16.62
C PHE A 101 -11.06 -28.60 -15.59
N VAL A 102 -11.33 -29.29 -14.48
CA VAL A 102 -10.38 -29.53 -13.38
C VAL A 102 -9.39 -30.61 -13.76
N GLN A 103 -8.10 -30.32 -13.63
CA GLN A 103 -6.99 -31.26 -13.84
C GLN A 103 -6.41 -31.77 -12.52
N THR A 104 -6.09 -30.82 -11.60
CA THR A 104 -5.51 -31.15 -10.29
C THR A 104 -6.19 -30.37 -9.19
N VAL A 105 -6.13 -30.88 -7.97
CA VAL A 105 -6.65 -30.23 -6.76
C VAL A 105 -5.55 -30.13 -5.74
N GLU A 106 -5.34 -28.96 -5.17
CA GLU A 106 -4.30 -28.67 -4.18
C GLU A 106 -4.90 -27.87 -3.02
N ASN A 107 -4.25 -27.84 -1.86
CA ASN A 107 -4.64 -26.97 -0.76
C ASN A 107 -4.26 -25.53 -1.04
N TYR A 108 -5.13 -24.58 -0.68
CA TYR A 108 -4.88 -23.15 -0.71
C TYR A 108 -4.86 -22.59 0.71
N GLY A 109 -3.69 -22.66 1.34
CA GLY A 109 -3.53 -22.29 2.74
C GLY A 109 -4.37 -23.19 3.69
N GLU A 110 -4.76 -22.62 4.84
CA GLU A 110 -5.57 -23.32 5.85
C GLU A 110 -7.09 -23.18 5.61
N SER A 111 -7.51 -22.35 4.67
CA SER A 111 -8.92 -21.94 4.53
C SER A 111 -9.54 -22.24 3.17
N GLY A 112 -8.81 -22.83 2.24
CA GLY A 112 -9.29 -22.98 0.87
C GLY A 112 -8.74 -24.18 0.12
N VAL A 113 -9.32 -24.41 -1.06
CA VAL A 113 -8.91 -25.43 -2.01
C VAL A 113 -8.70 -24.78 -3.38
N LEU A 114 -7.61 -25.15 -4.03
CA LEU A 114 -7.19 -24.70 -5.35
C LEU A 114 -7.47 -25.78 -6.38
N PHE A 115 -8.26 -25.45 -7.39
CA PHE A 115 -8.52 -26.29 -8.56
C PHE A 115 -7.74 -25.75 -9.75
N LYS A 116 -6.74 -26.46 -10.23
CA LYS A 116 -6.03 -26.13 -11.46
C LYS A 116 -6.71 -26.76 -12.65
N GLY A 117 -6.78 -26.05 -13.75
CA GLY A 117 -7.45 -26.55 -14.94
C GLY A 117 -7.50 -25.53 -16.08
N ASN A 118 -8.46 -25.73 -16.96
CA ASN A 118 -8.63 -24.87 -18.14
C ASN A 118 -10.06 -24.37 -18.25
N ILE A 119 -10.24 -23.11 -18.63
CA ILE A 119 -11.52 -22.55 -19.04
C ILE A 119 -11.85 -23.10 -20.44
N ARG A 120 -13.13 -23.34 -20.71
CA ARG A 120 -13.59 -23.70 -22.06
C ARG A 120 -13.12 -22.66 -23.07
N SER A 121 -12.53 -23.14 -24.17
CA SER A 121 -12.07 -22.28 -25.27
C SER A 121 -13.22 -21.40 -25.80
N GLY A 122 -12.99 -20.09 -25.88
CA GLY A 122 -13.96 -19.10 -26.36
C GLY A 122 -15.03 -18.70 -25.32
N ALA A 123 -14.99 -19.22 -24.10
CA ALA A 123 -15.88 -18.75 -23.02
C ALA A 123 -15.33 -17.48 -22.38
N GLU A 124 -16.23 -16.53 -22.07
CA GLU A 124 -15.89 -15.31 -21.35
C GLU A 124 -15.60 -15.62 -19.86
N PRO A 125 -14.41 -15.29 -19.33
CA PRO A 125 -14.04 -15.63 -17.95
C PRO A 125 -15.02 -15.12 -16.90
N SER A 126 -15.56 -13.90 -17.06
CA SER A 126 -16.53 -13.32 -16.13
C SER A 126 -17.85 -14.11 -16.10
N ALA A 127 -18.34 -14.57 -17.26
CA ALA A 127 -19.53 -15.40 -17.34
C ALA A 127 -19.30 -16.79 -16.73
N VAL A 128 -18.11 -17.37 -16.96
CA VAL A 128 -17.71 -18.65 -16.34
C VAL A 128 -17.68 -18.52 -14.82
N GLN A 129 -17.02 -17.47 -14.29
CA GLN A 129 -16.92 -17.23 -12.86
C GLN A 129 -18.31 -17.08 -12.23
N GLN A 130 -19.23 -16.29 -12.81
CA GLN A 130 -20.59 -16.10 -12.30
C GLN A 130 -21.37 -17.42 -12.28
N LYS A 131 -21.26 -18.23 -13.34
CA LYS A 131 -21.92 -19.54 -13.43
C LYS A 131 -21.39 -20.52 -12.39
N LEU A 132 -20.06 -20.56 -12.19
CA LEU A 132 -19.42 -21.40 -11.17
C LEU A 132 -19.79 -20.94 -9.76
N GLN A 133 -19.80 -19.64 -9.50
CA GLN A 133 -20.17 -19.06 -8.21
C GLN A 133 -21.64 -19.37 -7.86
N SER A 134 -22.56 -19.25 -8.82
CA SER A 134 -23.98 -19.58 -8.59
C SER A 134 -24.19 -21.06 -8.28
N LYS A 135 -23.50 -21.95 -8.99
CA LYS A 135 -23.53 -23.40 -8.70
C LYS A 135 -22.90 -23.73 -7.33
N LEU A 136 -21.78 -23.06 -6.98
CA LEU A 136 -21.13 -23.24 -5.68
C LEU A 136 -22.07 -22.81 -4.54
N LYS A 137 -22.66 -21.63 -4.62
CA LYS A 137 -23.57 -21.09 -3.59
C LYS A 137 -24.83 -21.96 -3.37
N ALA A 138 -25.27 -22.68 -4.39
CA ALA A 138 -26.39 -23.63 -4.28
C ALA A 138 -26.01 -24.86 -3.42
N GLN A 139 -24.74 -25.24 -3.32
CA GLN A 139 -24.28 -26.40 -2.57
C GLN A 139 -23.59 -26.03 -1.26
N LEU A 140 -22.73 -24.99 -1.31
CA LEU A 140 -21.92 -24.49 -0.19
C LEU A 140 -22.13 -22.98 -0.07
N PRO A 141 -23.20 -22.53 0.62
CA PRO A 141 -23.56 -21.11 0.72
C PRO A 141 -22.48 -20.27 1.44
N ASP A 142 -21.69 -20.90 2.33
CA ASP A 142 -20.66 -20.24 3.13
C ASP A 142 -19.30 -20.16 2.42
N TYR A 143 -19.23 -20.49 1.11
CA TYR A 143 -17.99 -20.46 0.35
C TYR A 143 -18.08 -19.52 -0.85
N SER A 144 -16.97 -18.88 -1.17
CA SER A 144 -16.79 -18.05 -2.36
C SER A 144 -15.75 -18.64 -3.30
N LEU A 145 -15.98 -18.42 -4.60
CA LEU A 145 -15.15 -18.89 -5.69
C LEU A 145 -14.45 -17.72 -6.36
N PHE A 146 -13.14 -17.85 -6.53
CA PHE A 146 -12.29 -16.88 -7.22
C PHE A 146 -11.64 -17.54 -8.43
N LEU A 147 -11.79 -16.94 -9.60
CA LEU A 147 -11.14 -17.36 -10.81
C LEU A 147 -9.87 -16.52 -11.01
N MET A 148 -8.72 -17.15 -10.86
CA MET A 148 -7.43 -16.49 -10.82
C MET A 148 -6.50 -17.05 -11.91
N VAL A 149 -5.29 -16.48 -11.98
CA VAL A 149 -4.21 -16.95 -12.84
C VAL A 149 -3.04 -17.36 -11.96
N ASP A 150 -2.47 -18.53 -12.21
CA ASP A 150 -1.27 -18.99 -11.51
C ASP A 150 0.02 -18.35 -12.07
N ARG A 151 1.18 -18.80 -11.56
CA ARG A 151 2.49 -18.31 -12.01
C ARG A 151 2.84 -18.69 -13.44
N GLU A 152 2.17 -19.69 -13.99
CA GLU A 152 2.38 -20.20 -15.36
C GLU A 152 1.38 -19.59 -16.35
N ASP A 153 0.65 -18.53 -15.94
CA ASP A 153 -0.43 -17.89 -16.72
C ASP A 153 -1.61 -18.84 -17.04
N LYS A 154 -1.80 -19.88 -16.19
CA LYS A 154 -2.90 -20.83 -16.32
C LYS A 154 -4.08 -20.44 -15.43
N PRO A 155 -5.33 -20.57 -15.92
CA PRO A 155 -6.51 -20.31 -15.11
C PRO A 155 -6.59 -21.31 -13.94
N THR A 156 -6.88 -20.80 -12.76
CA THR A 156 -7.09 -21.58 -11.55
C THR A 156 -8.32 -21.09 -10.81
N VAL A 157 -9.03 -22.01 -10.17
CA VAL A 157 -10.18 -21.68 -9.33
C VAL A 157 -9.83 -21.90 -7.88
N VAL A 158 -9.99 -20.89 -7.05
CA VAL A 158 -9.82 -20.98 -5.60
C VAL A 158 -11.19 -20.91 -4.94
N VAL A 159 -11.48 -21.89 -4.08
CA VAL A 159 -12.68 -21.92 -3.26
C VAL A 159 -12.27 -21.73 -1.80
N ILE A 160 -12.76 -20.67 -1.16
CA ILE A 160 -12.46 -20.33 0.24
C ILE A 160 -13.74 -20.06 1.01
N ARG A 161 -13.70 -20.25 2.34
CA ARG A 161 -14.84 -19.93 3.21
C ARG A 161 -15.02 -18.42 3.30
N ASP A 162 -16.27 -17.93 3.26
CA ASP A 162 -16.62 -16.50 3.27
C ASP A 162 -16.04 -15.74 4.47
N ALA A 163 -16.00 -16.36 5.64
CA ALA A 163 -15.39 -15.75 6.85
C ALA A 163 -13.89 -15.48 6.70
N ALA A 164 -13.18 -16.25 5.87
CA ALA A 164 -11.77 -16.01 5.56
C ALA A 164 -11.60 -14.94 4.46
N ALA A 165 -12.63 -14.74 3.63
CA ALA A 165 -12.64 -13.69 2.60
C ALA A 165 -13.08 -12.32 3.16
N GLN A 166 -13.77 -12.29 4.30
CA GLN A 166 -14.28 -11.07 4.95
C GLN A 166 -13.48 -10.76 6.21
N VAL A 167 -12.46 -9.92 6.08
CA VAL A 167 -11.78 -9.34 7.26
C VAL A 167 -12.64 -8.19 7.76
N GLY A 168 -13.60 -8.49 8.67
CA GLY A 168 -14.50 -7.50 9.26
C GLY A 168 -13.97 -6.96 10.59
N SER A 169 -13.61 -5.68 10.64
CA SER A 169 -13.67 -4.88 11.87
C SER A 169 -15.09 -4.36 12.06
N SER A 170 -15.49 -4.09 13.32
CA SER A 170 -16.80 -3.48 13.56
C SER A 170 -16.84 -2.07 12.93
N ASP A 171 -17.93 -1.70 12.24
CA ASP A 171 -18.09 -0.39 11.59
C ASP A 171 -17.88 0.77 12.58
N VAL A 172 -18.26 0.59 13.84
CA VAL A 172 -18.09 1.59 14.90
C VAL A 172 -16.60 1.81 15.24
N ALA A 173 -15.81 0.72 15.33
CA ALA A 173 -14.39 0.83 15.61
C ALA A 173 -13.63 1.50 14.45
N GLU A 174 -13.96 1.15 13.21
CA GLU A 174 -13.37 1.81 12.02
C GLU A 174 -13.72 3.29 11.96
N LEU A 175 -14.98 3.65 12.22
CA LEU A 175 -15.42 5.05 12.23
C LEU A 175 -14.73 5.85 13.34
N SER A 176 -14.63 5.27 14.55
CA SER A 176 -13.95 5.92 15.68
C SER A 176 -12.47 6.17 15.37
N LEU A 177 -11.79 5.17 14.77
CA LEU A 177 -10.40 5.29 14.35
C LEU A 177 -10.24 6.35 13.27
N ALA A 178 -11.13 6.37 12.27
CA ALA A 178 -11.12 7.37 11.19
C ALA A 178 -11.27 8.80 11.73
N VAL A 179 -12.16 9.01 12.71
CA VAL A 179 -12.36 10.33 13.33
C VAL A 179 -11.12 10.75 14.13
N VAL A 180 -10.57 9.89 14.99
CA VAL A 180 -9.39 10.21 15.82
C VAL A 180 -8.18 10.52 14.93
N LEU A 181 -7.87 9.66 13.96
CA LEU A 181 -6.75 9.87 13.07
C LEU A 181 -6.99 11.04 12.10
N GLY A 182 -8.25 11.29 11.71
CA GLY A 182 -8.62 12.46 10.92
C GLY A 182 -8.33 13.76 11.66
N LEU A 183 -8.71 13.87 12.93
CA LEU A 183 -8.39 15.02 13.77
C LEU A 183 -6.87 15.18 13.96
N ALA A 184 -6.16 14.09 14.22
CA ALA A 184 -4.70 14.12 14.30
C ALA A 184 -4.07 14.60 13.00
N THR A 185 -4.59 14.17 11.84
CA THR A 185 -4.12 14.60 10.52
C THR A 185 -4.33 16.09 10.28
N VAL A 186 -5.45 16.66 10.74
CA VAL A 186 -5.66 18.12 10.66
C VAL A 186 -4.59 18.87 11.45
N VAL A 187 -4.27 18.41 12.67
CA VAL A 187 -3.24 19.03 13.51
C VAL A 187 -1.85 18.89 12.89
N THR A 188 -1.46 17.69 12.45
CA THR A 188 -0.14 17.47 11.81
C THR A 188 -0.01 18.24 10.50
N THR A 189 -1.09 18.37 9.73
CA THR A 189 -1.09 19.19 8.50
C THR A 189 -0.97 20.68 8.82
N ALA A 190 -1.68 21.19 9.82
CA ALA A 190 -1.57 22.60 10.24
C ALA A 190 -0.15 22.91 10.72
N ASN A 191 0.51 21.98 11.38
CA ASN A 191 1.89 22.12 11.85
C ASN A 191 2.93 22.28 10.71
N VAL A 192 2.63 21.81 9.50
CA VAL A 192 3.46 22.07 8.31
C VAL A 192 3.52 23.57 7.98
N PHE A 193 2.44 24.31 8.27
CA PHE A 193 2.33 25.73 7.97
C PHE A 193 2.73 26.63 9.14
N ASP A 194 2.70 26.12 10.37
CA ASP A 194 3.24 26.78 11.56
C ASP A 194 3.62 25.73 12.62
N ALA A 195 4.91 25.52 12.82
CA ALA A 195 5.46 24.48 13.70
C ALA A 195 5.04 24.62 15.18
N GLU A 196 4.60 25.80 15.61
CA GLU A 196 4.15 26.01 17.00
C GLU A 196 2.73 25.48 17.25
N ILE A 197 1.94 25.15 16.22
CA ILE A 197 0.59 24.62 16.35
C ILE A 197 0.57 23.29 17.09
N PHE A 198 1.51 22.41 16.79
CA PHE A 198 1.60 21.12 17.47
C PHE A 198 1.83 21.28 18.99
N ASN A 199 2.74 22.17 19.35
CA ASN A 199 3.02 22.47 20.77
C ASN A 199 1.82 23.10 21.47
N ALA A 200 1.12 24.02 20.83
CA ALA A 200 -0.09 24.65 21.37
C ALA A 200 -1.24 23.66 21.55
N ALA A 201 -1.46 22.76 20.59
CA ALA A 201 -2.51 21.75 20.65
C ALA A 201 -2.29 20.71 21.75
N LEU A 202 -1.04 20.29 21.99
CA LEU A 202 -0.72 19.30 23.03
C LEU A 202 -0.63 19.90 24.42
N LEU A 203 -0.15 21.13 24.56
CA LEU A 203 0.19 21.69 25.85
C LEU A 203 -0.85 22.71 26.35
N VAL A 204 -1.79 23.15 25.51
CA VAL A 204 -2.75 24.22 25.82
C VAL A 204 -2.05 25.49 26.35
N VAL A 205 -0.74 25.59 26.16
CA VAL A 205 0.12 26.66 26.66
C VAL A 205 0.44 27.58 25.51
N ASN A 206 0.07 28.86 25.60
CA ASN A 206 0.28 29.88 24.57
C ASN A 206 -0.56 29.71 23.30
N PHE A 207 -1.83 29.37 23.42
CA PHE A 207 -2.76 29.37 22.30
C PHE A 207 -2.76 30.74 21.60
N ASN A 208 -2.27 30.78 20.35
CA ASN A 208 -2.23 31.99 19.54
C ASN A 208 -3.17 31.83 18.32
N PRO A 209 -4.35 32.50 18.34
CA PRO A 209 -5.32 32.40 17.27
C PRO A 209 -4.81 32.92 15.91
N ASP A 210 -3.89 33.88 15.92
CA ASP A 210 -3.35 34.47 14.68
C ASP A 210 -2.49 33.45 13.91
N LYS A 211 -1.71 32.63 14.63
CA LYS A 211 -0.92 31.54 14.04
C LYS A 211 -1.82 30.47 13.44
N ILE A 212 -2.89 30.08 14.14
CA ILE A 212 -3.88 29.16 13.61
C ILE A 212 -4.51 29.73 12.35
N ALA A 213 -4.93 31.00 12.38
CA ALA A 213 -5.51 31.65 11.21
C ALA A 213 -4.55 31.68 10.01
N ALA A 214 -3.26 31.88 10.24
CA ALA A 214 -2.23 31.85 9.20
C ALA A 214 -2.03 30.45 8.57
N ALA A 215 -2.16 29.39 9.36
CA ALA A 215 -2.02 28.01 8.88
C ALA A 215 -3.26 27.46 8.14
N VAL A 216 -4.45 28.05 8.38
CA VAL A 216 -5.72 27.57 7.80
C VAL A 216 -5.70 27.48 6.27
N PRO A 217 -5.27 28.49 5.49
CA PRO A 217 -5.32 28.42 4.03
C PRO A 217 -4.50 27.23 3.47
N GLY A 218 -3.27 27.02 3.94
CA GLY A 218 -2.43 25.93 3.52
C GLY A 218 -3.01 24.57 3.92
N THR A 219 -3.50 24.46 5.16
CA THR A 219 -4.16 23.25 5.66
C THR A 219 -5.37 22.85 4.83
N LEU A 220 -6.27 23.81 4.56
CA LEU A 220 -7.46 23.55 3.75
C LEU A 220 -7.11 23.20 2.30
N ALA A 221 -6.10 23.87 1.74
CA ALA A 221 -5.61 23.54 0.40
C ALA A 221 -5.09 22.10 0.32
N PHE A 222 -4.24 21.67 1.26
CA PHE A 222 -3.77 20.27 1.32
C PHE A 222 -4.93 19.29 1.48
N LEU A 223 -5.82 19.54 2.46
CA LEU A 223 -6.97 18.66 2.70
C LEU A 223 -7.92 18.61 1.50
N SER A 224 -8.04 19.68 0.69
CA SER A 224 -8.85 19.66 -0.52
C SER A 224 -8.36 18.62 -1.54
N ALA A 225 -7.04 18.43 -1.68
CA ALA A 225 -6.47 17.40 -2.54
C ALA A 225 -6.75 15.99 -1.97
N MET A 226 -6.68 15.81 -0.66
CA MET A 226 -7.01 14.53 0.00
C MET A 226 -8.50 14.18 -0.14
N VAL A 227 -9.37 15.16 0.02
CA VAL A 227 -10.83 15.00 -0.19
C VAL A 227 -11.12 14.68 -1.65
N ALA A 228 -10.50 15.36 -2.60
CA ALA A 228 -10.66 15.08 -4.03
C ALA A 228 -10.24 13.64 -4.38
N HIS A 229 -9.11 13.18 -3.82
CA HIS A 229 -8.63 11.80 -3.95
C HIS A 229 -9.68 10.79 -3.45
N GLU A 230 -10.16 10.95 -2.22
CA GLU A 230 -11.16 10.05 -1.64
C GLU A 230 -12.49 10.08 -2.40
N LEU A 231 -12.95 11.25 -2.82
CA LEU A 231 -14.16 11.38 -3.64
C LEU A 231 -14.02 10.65 -4.98
N GLY A 232 -12.83 10.65 -5.57
CA GLY A 232 -12.53 9.89 -6.77
C GLY A 232 -12.77 8.39 -6.59
N HIS A 233 -12.25 7.80 -5.50
CA HIS A 233 -12.50 6.39 -5.15
C HIS A 233 -13.99 6.11 -4.93
N ARG A 234 -14.68 6.98 -4.18
CA ARG A 234 -16.11 6.81 -3.89
C ARG A 234 -16.97 6.93 -5.14
N PHE A 235 -16.60 7.81 -6.08
CA PHE A 235 -17.26 7.91 -7.37
C PHE A 235 -17.12 6.61 -8.17
N GLY A 236 -15.91 6.07 -8.31
CA GLY A 236 -15.66 4.79 -8.97
C GLY A 236 -16.40 3.63 -8.30
N ALA A 237 -16.32 3.55 -6.97
CA ALA A 237 -16.98 2.52 -6.19
C ALA A 237 -18.51 2.55 -6.32
N LYS A 238 -19.11 3.74 -6.25
CA LYS A 238 -20.56 3.92 -6.43
C LYS A 238 -21.04 3.48 -7.81
N LYS A 239 -20.26 3.81 -8.85
CA LYS A 239 -20.57 3.40 -10.24
C LYS A 239 -20.66 1.87 -10.39
N HIS A 240 -19.85 1.14 -9.65
CA HIS A 240 -19.73 -0.33 -9.75
C HIS A 240 -20.39 -1.09 -8.59
N GLY A 241 -21.06 -0.41 -7.67
CA GLY A 241 -21.71 -1.04 -6.52
C GLY A 241 -20.70 -1.64 -5.51
N VAL A 242 -19.43 -1.20 -5.54
CA VAL A 242 -18.39 -1.65 -4.59
C VAL A 242 -18.53 -0.88 -3.29
N GLN A 243 -18.53 -1.59 -2.16
CA GLN A 243 -18.57 -0.97 -0.84
C GLN A 243 -17.18 -0.64 -0.34
N LEU A 244 -17.00 0.60 0.14
CA LEU A 244 -15.75 1.08 0.74
C LEU A 244 -15.94 1.37 2.22
N SER A 245 -14.87 1.16 3.00
CA SER A 245 -14.80 1.57 4.41
C SER A 245 -14.79 3.10 4.55
N PRO A 246 -15.01 3.65 5.77
CA PRO A 246 -14.62 5.01 6.08
C PRO A 246 -13.14 5.23 5.75
N PRO A 247 -12.75 6.42 5.22
CA PRO A 247 -11.36 6.74 4.95
C PRO A 247 -10.61 6.96 6.27
N ILE A 248 -9.52 6.25 6.45
CA ILE A 248 -8.63 6.42 7.59
C ILE A 248 -7.45 7.27 7.13
N LEU A 249 -7.41 8.54 7.55
CA LEU A 249 -6.27 9.41 7.28
C LEU A 249 -5.10 9.00 8.20
N LEU A 250 -3.91 8.96 7.63
CA LEU A 250 -2.69 8.67 8.37
C LEU A 250 -1.97 9.98 8.68
N PRO A 251 -1.91 10.43 9.96
CA PRO A 251 -1.16 11.61 10.32
C PRO A 251 0.33 11.38 10.06
N ALA A 252 1.01 12.42 9.60
CA ALA A 252 2.46 12.49 9.49
C ALA A 252 2.94 13.73 10.26
N GLY A 253 4.21 13.76 10.61
CA GLY A 253 4.86 14.90 11.26
C GLY A 253 6.27 15.01 10.73
N LEU A 254 6.47 14.83 9.42
CA LEU A 254 7.77 14.72 8.77
C LEU A 254 7.97 15.87 7.77
N GLY A 255 8.64 16.92 8.18
CA GLY A 255 8.96 18.04 7.31
C GLY A 255 7.71 18.61 6.62
N LEU A 256 7.67 18.56 5.29
CA LEU A 256 6.53 19.02 4.49
C LEU A 256 5.31 18.08 4.49
N LEU A 257 5.38 16.93 5.15
CA LEU A 257 4.30 15.95 5.14
C LEU A 257 3.44 16.05 6.40
N GLY A 258 2.25 16.60 6.27
CA GLY A 258 1.23 16.60 7.32
C GLY A 258 0.44 15.30 7.38
N SER A 259 0.45 14.50 6.31
CA SER A 259 -0.26 13.22 6.21
C SER A 259 0.48 12.28 5.27
N PHE A 260 0.30 10.96 5.49
CA PHE A 260 0.71 9.92 4.55
C PHE A 260 -0.42 9.50 3.58
N GLY A 261 -1.54 10.22 3.58
CA GLY A 261 -2.70 9.94 2.75
C GLY A 261 -3.80 9.19 3.48
N THR A 262 -4.64 8.50 2.71
CA THR A 262 -5.81 7.78 3.20
C THR A 262 -5.68 6.28 2.95
N ILE A 263 -6.16 5.49 3.90
CA ILE A 263 -6.37 4.05 3.70
C ILE A 263 -7.88 3.83 3.61
N THR A 264 -8.34 3.43 2.43
CA THR A 264 -9.74 3.05 2.20
C THR A 264 -9.77 1.59 1.75
N ARG A 265 -10.45 0.75 2.55
CA ARG A 265 -10.57 -0.68 2.28
C ARG A 265 -11.81 -0.98 1.47
N MET A 266 -11.72 -1.95 0.57
CA MET A 266 -12.89 -2.52 -0.10
C MET A 266 -13.56 -3.53 0.83
N LYS A 267 -14.85 -3.32 1.14
CA LYS A 267 -15.67 -4.21 2.00
C LYS A 267 -16.40 -5.27 1.20
N SER A 268 -16.52 -5.12 -0.10
CA SER A 268 -17.10 -6.09 -1.00
C SER A 268 -16.09 -6.66 -1.98
N ILE A 269 -16.32 -7.89 -2.43
CA ILE A 269 -15.47 -8.51 -3.46
C ILE A 269 -15.66 -7.75 -4.78
N VAL A 270 -14.54 -7.36 -5.38
CA VAL A 270 -14.53 -6.66 -6.67
C VAL A 270 -14.76 -7.68 -7.79
N PRO A 271 -15.68 -7.44 -8.73
CA PRO A 271 -16.01 -8.43 -9.76
C PRO A 271 -14.83 -8.86 -10.63
N ASN A 272 -14.03 -7.91 -11.13
CA ASN A 272 -12.91 -8.19 -12.02
C ASN A 272 -11.86 -7.07 -11.97
N ARG A 273 -10.72 -7.31 -12.65
CA ARG A 273 -9.58 -6.37 -12.74
C ARG A 273 -9.97 -5.02 -13.36
N ARG A 274 -10.90 -5.00 -14.33
CA ARG A 274 -11.38 -3.75 -14.93
C ARG A 274 -12.12 -2.90 -13.89
N THR A 275 -13.05 -3.50 -13.17
CA THR A 275 -13.77 -2.82 -12.08
C THR A 275 -12.78 -2.33 -11.01
N LEU A 276 -11.77 -3.13 -10.64
CA LEU A 276 -10.73 -2.70 -9.71
C LEU A 276 -10.04 -1.42 -10.20
N SER A 277 -9.62 -1.39 -11.47
CA SER A 277 -9.01 -0.21 -12.09
C SER A 277 -9.94 1.00 -12.09
N GLU A 278 -11.24 0.81 -12.43
CA GLU A 278 -12.23 1.89 -12.48
C GLU A 278 -12.64 2.41 -11.10
N VAL A 279 -12.40 1.65 -10.03
CA VAL A 279 -12.57 2.09 -8.64
C VAL A 279 -11.35 2.83 -8.13
N ILE A 280 -10.15 2.34 -8.46
CA ILE A 280 -8.90 2.89 -7.91
C ILE A 280 -8.39 4.11 -8.68
N ALA A 281 -8.34 4.08 -10.01
CA ALA A 281 -7.72 5.15 -10.80
C ALA A 281 -8.33 6.56 -10.59
N PRO A 282 -9.65 6.74 -10.39
CA PRO A 282 -10.22 8.08 -10.20
C PRO A 282 -9.70 8.81 -8.96
N GLY A 283 -9.36 8.08 -7.88
CA GLY A 283 -8.82 8.68 -6.65
C GLY A 283 -7.52 9.45 -6.90
N PRO A 284 -6.43 8.75 -7.26
CA PRO A 284 -5.16 9.41 -7.56
C PRO A 284 -5.28 10.44 -8.68
N THR A 285 -6.11 10.20 -9.71
CA THR A 285 -6.30 11.17 -10.79
C THR A 285 -6.86 12.49 -10.27
N ALA A 286 -7.90 12.44 -9.44
CA ALA A 286 -8.50 13.64 -8.86
C ALA A 286 -7.56 14.34 -7.86
N GLY A 287 -6.95 13.55 -6.95
CA GLY A 287 -5.99 14.08 -5.97
C GLY A 287 -4.79 14.76 -6.62
N LEU A 288 -4.16 14.11 -7.62
CA LEU A 288 -3.05 14.67 -8.37
C LEU A 288 -3.44 15.93 -9.16
N SER A 289 -4.64 15.97 -9.74
CA SER A 289 -5.10 17.14 -10.49
C SER A 289 -5.22 18.36 -9.58
N VAL A 290 -5.81 18.21 -8.39
CA VAL A 290 -5.91 19.29 -7.41
C VAL A 290 -4.52 19.66 -6.88
N ALA A 291 -3.69 18.70 -6.51
CA ALA A 291 -2.34 18.91 -6.00
C ALA A 291 -1.47 19.68 -7.02
N PHE A 292 -1.51 19.27 -8.29
CA PHE A 292 -0.77 19.94 -9.37
C PHE A 292 -1.25 21.38 -9.59
N ALA A 293 -2.57 21.60 -9.59
CA ALA A 293 -3.14 22.93 -9.71
C ALA A 293 -2.71 23.86 -8.55
N LEU A 294 -2.75 23.34 -7.31
CA LEU A 294 -2.28 24.07 -6.13
C LEU A 294 -0.78 24.39 -6.21
N THR A 295 0.04 23.44 -6.64
CA THR A 295 1.48 23.65 -6.84
C THR A 295 1.75 24.75 -7.85
N LEU A 296 1.08 24.71 -9.01
CA LEU A 296 1.27 25.72 -10.06
C LEU A 296 0.77 27.10 -9.63
N ILE A 297 -0.44 27.18 -9.07
CA ILE A 297 -1.00 28.46 -8.56
C ILE A 297 -0.10 29.00 -7.47
N GLY A 298 0.33 28.16 -6.53
CA GLY A 298 1.22 28.54 -5.45
C GLY A 298 2.57 29.08 -5.94
N LEU A 299 3.19 28.45 -6.96
CA LEU A 299 4.42 28.96 -7.59
C LEU A 299 4.21 30.32 -8.28
N LEU A 300 3.08 30.50 -8.97
CA LEU A 300 2.76 31.79 -9.61
C LEU A 300 2.56 32.90 -8.56
N LEU A 301 1.92 32.60 -7.43
CA LEU A 301 1.77 33.51 -6.30
C LEU A 301 3.11 33.81 -5.62
N THR A 302 3.96 32.82 -5.46
CA THR A 302 5.35 32.98 -4.98
C THR A 302 6.11 33.96 -5.86
N LYS A 303 6.07 33.75 -7.18
CA LYS A 303 6.69 34.67 -8.15
C LYS A 303 6.15 36.11 -8.05
N ALA A 304 4.88 36.26 -7.78
CA ALA A 304 4.21 37.55 -7.62
C ALA A 304 4.40 38.17 -6.22
N ASN A 305 5.10 37.52 -5.29
CA ASN A 305 5.22 37.90 -3.88
C ASN A 305 3.85 38.15 -3.21
N ALA A 306 2.87 37.33 -3.56
CA ALA A 306 1.48 37.50 -3.12
C ALA A 306 1.15 36.48 -2.00
N GLY A 307 0.64 36.97 -0.86
CA GLY A 307 -0.08 36.19 0.13
C GLY A 307 0.73 35.27 1.03
N GLY A 308 1.47 35.83 1.98
CA GLY A 308 2.20 35.07 3.02
C GLY A 308 3.43 34.37 2.47
N SER A 309 4.38 34.09 3.34
CA SER A 309 5.62 33.45 2.92
C SER A 309 6.09 32.45 3.98
N ILE A 310 6.40 31.26 3.53
CA ILE A 310 7.09 30.23 4.31
C ILE A 310 8.47 30.11 3.68
N GLU A 311 9.52 30.36 4.46
CA GLU A 311 10.90 30.19 4.00
C GLU A 311 11.17 28.73 3.75
N LEU A 312 11.63 28.41 2.54
CA LEU A 312 11.98 27.08 2.11
C LEU A 312 13.39 27.09 1.55
N ASP A 313 14.22 26.16 2.01
CA ASP A 313 15.54 25.92 1.44
C ASP A 313 15.41 25.51 -0.03
N THR A 314 16.17 26.16 -0.90
CA THR A 314 16.13 25.89 -2.34
C THR A 314 16.65 24.51 -2.71
N ALA A 315 17.48 23.87 -1.88
CA ALA A 315 17.90 22.50 -2.05
C ALA A 315 16.70 21.54 -2.06
N SER A 316 15.64 21.83 -1.30
CA SER A 316 14.42 21.01 -1.27
C SER A 316 13.75 20.90 -2.64
N PHE A 317 13.79 21.93 -3.49
CA PHE A 317 13.23 21.84 -4.85
C PHE A 317 13.91 20.76 -5.70
N GLN A 318 15.21 20.53 -5.42
CA GLN A 318 16.01 19.56 -6.16
C GLN A 318 15.68 18.09 -5.76
N GLU A 319 14.93 17.88 -4.69
CA GLU A 319 14.49 16.53 -4.28
C GLU A 319 13.38 15.95 -5.18
N SER A 320 12.77 16.80 -6.03
CA SER A 320 11.68 16.38 -6.93
C SER A 320 11.92 16.82 -8.37
N PHE A 321 11.98 15.87 -9.29
CA PHE A 321 12.12 16.18 -10.72
C PHE A 321 10.99 17.10 -11.22
N LEU A 322 9.73 16.79 -10.86
CA LEU A 322 8.58 17.57 -11.27
C LEU A 322 8.60 18.97 -10.66
N VAL A 323 8.82 19.06 -9.34
CA VAL A 323 8.74 20.35 -8.63
C VAL A 323 9.96 21.22 -8.95
N GLY A 324 11.16 20.64 -9.03
CA GLY A 324 12.36 21.35 -9.46
C GLY A 324 12.22 21.89 -10.88
N GLY A 325 11.67 21.09 -11.81
CA GLY A 325 11.38 21.53 -13.17
C GLY A 325 10.36 22.68 -13.25
N LEU A 326 9.26 22.57 -12.47
CA LEU A 326 8.24 23.64 -12.38
C LEU A 326 8.80 24.91 -11.73
N ALA A 327 9.58 24.78 -10.65
CA ALA A 327 10.21 25.91 -9.99
C ALA A 327 11.19 26.64 -10.94
N SER A 328 12.04 25.90 -11.63
CA SER A 328 12.93 26.46 -12.66
C SER A 328 12.17 27.15 -13.77
N ALA A 329 11.07 26.60 -14.27
CA ALA A 329 10.28 27.17 -15.35
C ALA A 329 9.51 28.44 -14.92
N VAL A 330 8.98 28.46 -13.70
CA VAL A 330 8.14 29.57 -13.21
C VAL A 330 8.96 30.65 -12.54
N LEU A 331 9.84 30.30 -11.61
CA LEU A 331 10.65 31.24 -10.82
C LEU A 331 11.94 31.65 -11.55
N GLY A 332 12.43 30.83 -12.46
CA GLY A 332 13.70 31.00 -13.18
C GLY A 332 14.79 30.08 -12.63
N GLY A 333 15.78 29.75 -13.45
CA GLY A 333 16.91 28.87 -13.03
C GLY A 333 17.76 29.46 -11.91
N GLU A 334 17.69 30.78 -11.69
CA GLU A 334 18.41 31.47 -10.60
C GLU A 334 17.89 31.09 -9.20
N VAL A 335 16.69 30.52 -9.11
CA VAL A 335 16.13 30.04 -7.82
C VAL A 335 17.07 29.10 -7.09
N PHE A 336 17.83 28.29 -7.79
CA PHE A 336 18.75 27.32 -7.20
C PHE A 336 20.09 27.93 -6.71
N THR A 337 20.32 29.24 -6.96
CA THR A 337 21.50 29.96 -6.47
C THR A 337 21.23 30.69 -5.16
N ALA A 338 19.97 30.87 -4.79
CA ALA A 338 19.57 31.43 -3.50
C ALA A 338 19.65 30.36 -2.40
N GLU A 339 19.86 30.75 -1.16
CA GLU A 339 19.87 29.86 0.00
C GLU A 339 18.44 29.43 0.36
N SER A 340 17.51 30.38 0.39
CA SER A 340 16.08 30.14 0.64
C SER A 340 15.18 30.98 -0.26
N VAL A 341 13.95 30.57 -0.38
CA VAL A 341 12.87 31.29 -1.08
C VAL A 341 11.61 31.33 -0.22
N ALA A 342 11.04 32.53 -0.10
CA ALA A 342 9.76 32.76 0.57
C ALA A 342 8.62 32.26 -0.31
N CYS A 343 8.07 31.09 0.00
CA CYS A 343 7.06 30.40 -0.78
C CYS A 343 5.64 30.69 -0.29
N ASN A 344 4.69 30.76 -1.21
CA ASN A 344 3.27 30.87 -0.85
C ASN A 344 2.78 29.54 -0.23
N PRO A 345 1.95 29.54 0.84
CA PRO A 345 1.43 28.34 1.48
C PRO A 345 0.70 27.37 0.54
N LEU A 346 0.06 27.86 -0.54
CA LEU A 346 -0.60 26.99 -1.53
C LEU A 346 0.41 26.12 -2.30
N PHE A 347 1.62 26.65 -2.56
CA PHE A 347 2.68 25.87 -3.17
C PHE A 347 3.10 24.71 -2.26
N ILE A 348 3.34 24.99 -0.98
CA ILE A 348 3.70 23.96 0.01
C ILE A 348 2.60 22.91 0.11
N ALA A 349 1.34 23.35 0.19
CA ALA A 349 0.18 22.44 0.24
C ALA A 349 0.09 21.54 -1.00
N GLY A 350 0.24 22.13 -2.18
CA GLY A 350 0.22 21.40 -3.45
C GLY A 350 1.36 20.38 -3.56
N TRP A 351 2.58 20.79 -3.22
CA TRP A 351 3.74 19.91 -3.25
C TRP A 351 3.62 18.75 -2.25
N SER A 352 3.25 19.03 -1.00
CA SER A 352 2.96 17.98 -0.01
C SER A 352 1.91 17.01 -0.53
N ALA A 353 0.83 17.51 -1.13
CA ALA A 353 -0.22 16.66 -1.69
C ALA A 353 0.28 15.84 -2.91
N LEU A 354 1.18 16.39 -3.75
CA LEU A 354 1.82 15.62 -4.84
C LEU A 354 2.64 14.46 -4.27
N ILE A 355 3.46 14.71 -3.24
CA ILE A 355 4.27 13.67 -2.59
C ILE A 355 3.34 12.57 -2.02
N VAL A 356 2.30 12.94 -1.28
CA VAL A 356 1.36 11.99 -0.68
C VAL A 356 0.68 11.12 -1.75
N ASN A 357 0.20 11.72 -2.84
CA ASN A 357 -0.39 10.96 -3.94
C ASN A 357 0.65 10.05 -4.62
N ALA A 358 1.89 10.53 -4.78
CA ALA A 358 2.97 9.76 -5.40
C ALA A 358 3.35 8.54 -4.56
N ILE A 359 3.54 8.68 -3.24
CA ILE A 359 3.87 7.53 -2.38
C ILE A 359 2.75 6.48 -2.34
N ASN A 360 1.48 6.90 -2.45
CA ASN A 360 0.36 5.97 -2.53
C ASN A 360 0.24 5.30 -3.91
N LEU A 361 0.85 5.86 -4.96
CA LEU A 361 0.94 5.27 -6.29
C LEU A 361 2.15 4.35 -6.49
N ILE A 362 3.04 4.21 -5.50
CA ILE A 362 4.11 3.21 -5.55
C ILE A 362 3.45 1.83 -5.70
N PRO A 363 3.85 1.02 -6.72
CA PRO A 363 3.22 -0.26 -6.99
C PRO A 363 3.65 -1.33 -5.97
N ALA A 364 3.21 -1.18 -4.73
CA ALA A 364 3.55 -2.05 -3.61
C ALA A 364 2.33 -2.34 -2.74
N GLY A 365 2.15 -3.60 -2.35
CA GLY A 365 1.14 -4.06 -1.39
C GLY A 365 -0.29 -3.62 -1.73
N GLU A 366 -1.01 -3.15 -0.73
CA GLU A 366 -2.41 -2.69 -0.81
C GLU A 366 -2.56 -1.19 -1.13
N LEU A 367 -1.44 -0.49 -1.44
CA LEU A 367 -1.49 0.88 -1.93
C LEU A 367 -2.30 0.98 -3.23
N ASP A 368 -2.74 2.16 -3.60
CA ASP A 368 -3.43 2.37 -4.87
C ASP A 368 -2.56 1.94 -6.06
N GLY A 369 -1.26 2.23 -6.01
CA GLY A 369 -0.29 1.75 -7.00
C GLY A 369 -0.21 0.23 -7.07
N GLY A 370 -0.26 -0.47 -5.93
CA GLY A 370 -0.29 -1.93 -5.88
C GLY A 370 -1.55 -2.50 -6.50
N LYS A 371 -2.72 -1.93 -6.19
CA LYS A 371 -4.02 -2.32 -6.77
C LYS A 371 -4.09 -2.00 -8.27
N LEU A 372 -3.60 -0.85 -8.72
CA LEU A 372 -3.50 -0.52 -10.14
C LEU A 372 -2.53 -1.44 -10.88
N SER A 373 -1.41 -1.80 -10.26
CA SER A 373 -0.46 -2.78 -10.78
C SER A 373 -1.12 -4.15 -10.94
N LEU A 374 -1.87 -4.63 -9.94
CA LEU A 374 -2.64 -5.87 -10.02
C LEU A 374 -3.67 -5.81 -11.15
N ALA A 375 -4.43 -4.72 -11.24
CA ALA A 375 -5.40 -4.54 -12.31
C ALA A 375 -4.76 -4.58 -13.68
N THR A 376 -3.59 -3.96 -13.85
CA THR A 376 -2.92 -3.78 -15.15
C THR A 376 -2.15 -5.03 -15.58
N PHE A 377 -1.30 -5.56 -14.70
CA PHE A 377 -0.34 -6.61 -15.03
C PHE A 377 -0.76 -8.01 -14.55
N GLY A 378 -1.85 -8.12 -13.77
CA GLY A 378 -2.25 -9.36 -13.10
C GLY A 378 -1.33 -9.69 -11.92
N ARG A 379 -1.62 -10.81 -11.23
CA ARG A 379 -0.87 -11.20 -10.02
C ARG A 379 0.62 -11.42 -10.26
N PRO A 380 1.07 -12.19 -11.28
CA PRO A 380 2.49 -12.40 -11.49
C PRO A 380 3.23 -11.10 -11.79
N GLY A 381 2.67 -10.27 -12.70
CA GLY A 381 3.26 -8.98 -13.06
C GLY A 381 3.27 -7.99 -11.90
N SER A 382 2.18 -7.89 -11.14
CA SER A 382 2.10 -7.03 -9.96
C SER A 382 3.11 -7.43 -8.88
N GLN A 383 3.29 -8.72 -8.63
CA GLN A 383 4.30 -9.20 -7.67
C GLN A 383 5.71 -8.83 -8.10
N PHE A 384 6.03 -8.99 -9.39
CA PHE A 384 7.33 -8.59 -9.93
C PHE A 384 7.59 -7.09 -9.76
N VAL A 385 6.62 -6.24 -10.15
CA VAL A 385 6.74 -4.79 -10.03
C VAL A 385 6.81 -4.36 -8.55
N SER A 386 6.06 -5.01 -7.65
CA SER A 386 6.14 -4.74 -6.21
C SER A 386 7.53 -5.07 -5.63
N VAL A 387 8.13 -6.19 -6.00
CA VAL A 387 9.50 -6.54 -5.58
C VAL A 387 10.48 -5.48 -6.06
N LEU A 388 10.37 -5.04 -7.31
CA LEU A 388 11.22 -3.97 -7.86
C LEU A 388 11.04 -2.66 -7.10
N SER A 389 9.81 -2.31 -6.72
CA SER A 389 9.50 -1.12 -5.92
C SER A 389 10.12 -1.21 -4.51
N PHE A 390 10.05 -2.37 -3.85
CA PHE A 390 10.71 -2.57 -2.56
C PHE A 390 12.24 -2.47 -2.65
N ILE A 391 12.83 -2.98 -3.73
CA ILE A 391 14.27 -2.81 -3.98
C ILE A 391 14.60 -1.32 -4.17
N ALA A 392 13.82 -0.61 -4.99
CA ALA A 392 14.01 0.83 -5.22
C ALA A 392 13.87 1.66 -3.94
N LEU A 393 12.85 1.38 -3.10
CA LEU A 393 12.70 2.01 -1.79
C LEU A 393 13.86 1.67 -0.85
N GLY A 394 14.33 0.42 -0.86
CA GLY A 394 15.49 -0.01 -0.08
C GLY A 394 16.76 0.72 -0.48
N VAL A 395 17.02 0.88 -1.77
CA VAL A 395 18.16 1.67 -2.27
C VAL A 395 17.97 3.16 -1.94
N GLY A 396 16.75 3.69 -2.15
CA GLY A 396 16.43 5.09 -1.82
C GLY A 396 16.59 5.41 -0.34
N SER A 397 16.42 4.42 0.54
CA SER A 397 16.54 4.61 2.00
C SER A 397 17.98 4.98 2.46
N PHE A 398 19.00 4.70 1.64
CA PHE A 398 20.37 5.14 1.91
C PHE A 398 20.58 6.63 1.60
N VAL A 399 19.67 7.25 0.88
CA VAL A 399 19.77 8.64 0.42
C VAL A 399 18.70 9.53 1.06
N ASN A 400 17.53 8.96 1.36
CA ASN A 400 16.38 9.74 1.84
C ASN A 400 15.65 9.00 2.98
N GLY A 401 15.55 9.64 4.16
CA GLY A 401 14.87 9.09 5.34
C GLY A 401 13.37 8.80 5.11
N LEU A 402 12.70 9.57 4.26
CA LEU A 402 11.30 9.32 3.89
C LEU A 402 11.14 7.95 3.19
N ALA A 403 12.08 7.59 2.31
CA ALA A 403 12.05 6.28 1.63
C ALA A 403 12.18 5.13 2.63
N LEU A 404 13.06 5.25 3.63
CA LEU A 404 13.21 4.28 4.71
C LEU A 404 11.92 4.17 5.53
N PHE A 405 11.40 5.31 5.97
CA PHE A 405 10.17 5.33 6.77
C PHE A 405 9.00 4.71 6.00
N TRP A 406 8.83 5.08 4.73
CA TRP A 406 7.77 4.54 3.88
C TRP A 406 7.92 3.04 3.64
N LEU A 407 9.14 2.57 3.40
CA LEU A 407 9.43 1.14 3.27
C LEU A 407 9.00 0.37 4.53
N LEU A 408 9.39 0.85 5.71
CA LEU A 408 9.02 0.22 6.99
C LEU A 408 7.50 0.25 7.22
N LEU A 409 6.85 1.37 6.92
CA LEU A 409 5.40 1.51 7.05
C LEU A 409 4.64 0.53 6.14
N VAL A 410 5.02 0.44 4.87
CA VAL A 410 4.39 -0.50 3.93
C VAL A 410 4.64 -1.95 4.36
N LEU A 411 5.86 -2.30 4.77
CA LEU A 411 6.19 -3.64 5.25
C LEU A 411 5.45 -4.02 6.54
N THR A 412 5.12 -3.06 7.39
CA THR A 412 4.44 -3.32 8.67
C THR A 412 2.92 -3.36 8.54
N ILE A 413 2.33 -2.41 7.80
CA ILE A 413 0.87 -2.25 7.70
C ILE A 413 0.28 -3.15 6.61
N GLN A 414 1.03 -3.41 5.53
CA GLN A 414 0.51 -4.06 4.34
C GLN A 414 1.06 -5.47 4.11
N ARG A 415 1.02 -6.30 5.15
CA ARG A 415 1.61 -7.65 5.14
C ARG A 415 0.74 -8.75 4.52
N GLY A 416 -0.54 -8.51 4.31
CA GLY A 416 -1.48 -9.51 3.82
C GLY A 416 -1.55 -9.57 2.29
N PRO A 417 -1.85 -10.75 1.69
CA PRO A 417 -2.32 -10.79 0.33
C PRO A 417 -3.67 -10.09 0.28
N GLY A 418 -3.81 -9.12 -0.64
CA GLY A 418 -5.07 -8.43 -0.85
C GLY A 418 -6.20 -9.39 -1.23
N ILE A 419 -7.43 -9.00 -0.90
CA ILE A 419 -8.61 -9.77 -1.31
C ILE A 419 -8.61 -9.85 -2.85
N PRO A 420 -8.67 -11.06 -3.44
CA PRO A 420 -8.66 -11.20 -4.89
C PRO A 420 -9.94 -10.62 -5.50
N CYS A 421 -9.86 -10.20 -6.78
CA CYS A 421 -11.07 -10.00 -7.57
C CYS A 421 -11.77 -11.36 -7.76
N ALA A 422 -13.09 -11.33 -7.91
CA ALA A 422 -13.84 -12.56 -8.20
C ALA A 422 -13.32 -13.24 -9.48
N GLU A 423 -12.85 -12.43 -10.45
CA GLU A 423 -12.27 -12.89 -11.70
C GLU A 423 -11.02 -12.04 -12.03
N GLU A 424 -9.88 -12.69 -12.26
CA GLU A 424 -8.59 -12.03 -12.58
C GLU A 424 -7.98 -12.46 -13.92
N VAL A 425 -8.66 -13.30 -14.69
CA VAL A 425 -8.17 -13.81 -15.97
C VAL A 425 -8.34 -12.79 -17.08
N SER A 426 -9.44 -12.02 -17.09
CA SER A 426 -9.74 -11.00 -18.09
C SER A 426 -8.68 -9.87 -18.05
N LYS A 427 -8.21 -9.47 -19.23
CA LYS A 427 -7.24 -8.38 -19.39
C LYS A 427 -7.97 -7.04 -19.51
N LEU A 428 -7.28 -5.95 -19.16
CA LEU A 428 -7.78 -4.59 -19.36
C LEU A 428 -7.72 -4.19 -20.84
N ASP A 429 -8.61 -3.25 -21.20
CA ASP A 429 -8.54 -2.56 -22.49
C ASP A 429 -7.28 -1.68 -22.56
N GLY A 430 -6.73 -1.47 -23.77
CA GLY A 430 -5.51 -0.71 -23.97
C GLY A 430 -5.55 0.71 -23.39
N LYS A 431 -6.71 1.40 -23.42
CA LYS A 431 -6.89 2.73 -22.85
C LYS A 431 -6.72 2.73 -21.32
N ASP A 432 -7.29 1.73 -20.66
CA ASP A 432 -7.17 1.58 -19.19
C ASP A 432 -5.74 1.21 -18.79
N VAL A 433 -5.07 0.37 -19.58
CA VAL A 433 -3.64 0.05 -19.41
C VAL A 433 -2.80 1.31 -19.48
N VAL A 434 -2.95 2.13 -20.53
CA VAL A 434 -2.18 3.38 -20.70
C VAL A 434 -2.42 4.33 -19.53
N ARG A 435 -3.68 4.57 -19.14
CA ARG A 435 -4.02 5.42 -17.99
C ARG A 435 -3.32 4.93 -16.72
N ASN A 436 -3.42 3.64 -16.42
CA ASN A 436 -2.85 3.07 -15.21
C ASN A 436 -1.32 3.14 -15.21
N VAL A 437 -0.68 2.86 -16.35
CA VAL A 437 0.78 2.98 -16.49
C VAL A 437 1.23 4.42 -16.28
N LEU A 438 0.52 5.41 -16.85
CA LEU A 438 0.84 6.82 -16.60
C LEU A 438 0.74 7.19 -15.12
N LEU A 439 -0.29 6.70 -14.41
CA LEU A 439 -0.40 6.90 -12.96
C LEU A 439 0.74 6.22 -12.20
N LEU A 440 1.11 4.99 -12.57
CA LEU A 440 2.22 4.26 -11.94
C LEU A 440 3.60 4.88 -12.18
N LEU A 441 3.74 5.74 -13.19
CA LEU A 441 4.98 6.50 -13.44
C LEU A 441 5.08 7.79 -12.61
N VAL A 442 3.97 8.31 -12.06
CA VAL A 442 3.96 9.54 -11.26
C VAL A 442 4.97 9.52 -10.11
N PRO A 443 5.12 8.42 -9.32
CA PRO A 443 6.15 8.36 -8.28
C PRO A 443 7.56 8.68 -8.78
N ALA A 444 7.92 8.23 -9.98
CA ALA A 444 9.23 8.51 -10.54
C ALA A 444 9.42 10.02 -10.83
N PHE A 445 8.38 10.71 -11.33
CA PHE A 445 8.49 12.15 -11.60
C PHE A 445 8.45 13.01 -10.33
N VAL A 446 7.74 12.56 -9.30
CA VAL A 446 7.58 13.37 -8.07
C VAL A 446 8.69 13.07 -7.05
N LEU A 447 9.14 11.82 -6.93
CA LEU A 447 10.03 11.39 -5.85
C LEU A 447 11.51 11.23 -6.28
N LEU A 448 11.81 11.28 -7.59
CA LEU A 448 13.21 11.27 -8.04
C LEU A 448 13.78 12.69 -8.04
N PRO A 449 15.07 12.85 -7.72
CA PRO A 449 15.70 14.16 -7.68
C PRO A 449 15.79 14.81 -9.07
N PHE A 450 15.78 16.14 -9.08
CA PHE A 450 16.00 16.94 -10.28
C PHE A 450 17.45 16.80 -10.75
N PRO A 451 17.72 16.65 -12.07
CA PRO A 451 19.08 16.52 -12.58
C PRO A 451 19.97 17.71 -12.21
N GLY A 452 21.12 17.45 -11.64
CA GLY A 452 22.05 18.47 -11.16
C GLY A 452 22.00 18.70 -9.65
N ALA A 453 21.06 18.08 -8.94
CA ALA A 453 21.09 18.03 -7.49
C ALA A 453 22.39 17.35 -7.03
N ALA A 454 23.17 18.02 -6.21
CA ALA A 454 24.25 17.36 -5.49
C ALA A 454 23.62 16.36 -4.51
N PRO A 455 24.10 15.11 -4.44
CA PRO A 455 23.60 14.18 -3.43
C PRO A 455 23.88 14.80 -2.06
N THR A 456 22.88 14.84 -1.19
CA THR A 456 23.04 15.28 0.19
C THR A 456 24.09 14.38 0.84
N PRO A 457 25.23 14.90 1.30
CA PRO A 457 26.25 14.09 1.94
C PRO A 457 25.67 13.34 3.13
N LEU A 458 26.08 12.09 3.36
CA LEU A 458 25.57 11.23 4.44
C LEU A 458 25.70 11.84 5.84
N ASP A 459 26.70 12.71 6.04
CA ASP A 459 26.95 13.46 7.27
C ASP A 459 26.01 14.65 7.50
N GLN A 460 25.28 15.08 6.46
CA GLN A 460 24.27 16.15 6.53
C GLN A 460 22.84 15.61 6.57
N MET A 461 22.65 14.30 6.51
CA MET A 461 21.34 13.69 6.70
C MET A 461 20.94 13.81 8.17
N ASP A 462 19.96 14.65 8.44
CA ASP A 462 19.35 14.74 9.77
C ASP A 462 18.49 13.50 10.02
N PHE A 463 19.04 12.54 10.76
CA PHE A 463 18.33 11.37 11.25
C PHE A 463 17.73 11.60 12.63
N SER A 464 17.72 12.85 13.13
CA SER A 464 17.12 13.14 14.44
C SER A 464 15.63 12.82 14.39
N PRO A 465 15.13 11.93 15.23
CA PRO A 465 13.71 11.74 15.41
C PRO A 465 13.21 12.93 16.24
N PHE A 466 12.60 13.93 15.60
CA PHE A 466 11.76 15.01 16.17
C PHE A 466 12.34 15.79 17.36
#